data_fcd0626a113934a7f80123eda81dc938
#
_entry.id   fcd0626a113934a7f80123eda81dc938
#
_cell.length_a   1.000
_cell.length_b   1.000
_cell.length_c   1.000
_cell.angle_alpha   90.00
_cell.angle_beta   90.00
_cell.angle_gamma   90.00
#
_symmetry.space_group_name_H-M   'P 1'
#
loop_
_entity.id
_entity.type
_entity.pdbx_description
1 polymer ?
#
loop_
_entity_poly.entity_id
_entity_poly.type
_entity_poly.pdbx_seq_one_letter_code
_entity_poly.pdbx_strand_id
1 'polypeptide(L)'
;RELTLKQVKLIHNQIVADDLRGPNGEPLQIELFAHGALCVAVSGKCYMSLATNNASANRGACVQNCRRKYKVTDVETGDELEIDNQYIMSPKDLCTIGIIDQVVDAGVRVFKLEGRGRSADYVSTVTRIYKEAIVAYMEGTYTKEKIEAWTKELETVYNRGLWHGGYY
;
A
#
# COMPACT_ATOMS: atom_id res chain seq x y z
N ARG A 1 -5.75 0.43 -4.33
CA ARG A 1 -5.60 0.71 -2.89
C ARG A 1 -6.83 1.40 -2.28
N GLU A 2 -7.72 1.96 -3.10
CA GLU A 2 -8.97 2.59 -2.69
C GLU A 2 -10.18 1.63 -2.73
N LEU A 3 -10.00 0.42 -3.25
CA LEU A 3 -11.04 -0.61 -3.34
C LEU A 3 -10.84 -1.68 -2.27
N THR A 4 -11.93 -2.28 -1.82
CA THR A 4 -11.90 -3.50 -1.00
C THR A 4 -11.60 -4.73 -1.85
N LEU A 5 -11.09 -5.81 -1.24
CA LEU A 5 -10.88 -7.08 -1.95
C LEU A 5 -12.17 -7.66 -2.54
N LYS A 6 -13.31 -7.40 -1.88
CA LYS A 6 -14.63 -7.78 -2.42
C LYS A 6 -14.92 -7.10 -3.76
N GLN A 7 -14.62 -5.80 -3.87
CA GLN A 7 -14.79 -5.05 -5.12
C GLN A 7 -13.79 -5.52 -6.19
N VAL A 8 -12.53 -5.79 -5.80
CA VAL A 8 -11.52 -6.35 -6.70
C VAL A 8 -11.97 -7.70 -7.26
N LYS A 9 -12.54 -8.57 -6.41
CA LYS A 9 -13.08 -9.87 -6.85
C LYS A 9 -14.24 -9.72 -7.84
N LEU A 10 -15.13 -8.76 -7.63
CA LEU A 10 -16.22 -8.48 -8.59
C LEU A 10 -15.67 -8.04 -9.95
N ILE A 11 -14.65 -7.18 -9.96
CA ILE A 11 -13.96 -6.76 -11.19
C ILE A 11 -13.31 -7.97 -11.88
N HIS A 12 -12.62 -8.82 -11.12
CA HIS A 12 -12.01 -10.04 -11.68
C HIS A 12 -13.06 -10.96 -12.31
N ASN A 13 -14.16 -11.19 -11.63
CA ASN A 13 -15.23 -12.03 -12.14
C ASN A 13 -15.82 -11.46 -13.45
N GLN A 14 -15.96 -10.13 -13.54
CA GLN A 14 -16.44 -9.49 -14.77
C GLN A 14 -15.42 -9.62 -15.91
N ILE A 15 -14.11 -9.44 -15.63
CA ILE A 15 -13.04 -9.66 -16.62
C ILE A 15 -13.12 -11.06 -17.21
N VAL A 16 -13.33 -12.08 -16.35
CA VAL A 16 -13.45 -13.47 -16.78
C VAL A 16 -14.74 -13.72 -17.56
N ALA A 17 -15.87 -13.20 -17.08
CA ALA A 17 -17.17 -13.40 -17.73
C ALA A 17 -17.23 -12.78 -19.13
N ASP A 18 -16.61 -11.62 -19.32
CA ASP A 18 -16.60 -10.89 -20.60
C ASP A 18 -15.38 -11.29 -21.48
N ASP A 19 -14.56 -12.25 -21.05
CA ASP A 19 -13.31 -12.67 -21.71
C ASP A 19 -12.41 -11.48 -22.12
N LEU A 20 -12.25 -10.52 -21.21
CA LEU A 20 -11.46 -9.32 -21.50
C LEU A 20 -9.97 -9.67 -21.60
N ARG A 21 -9.37 -9.26 -22.72
CA ARG A 21 -7.99 -9.60 -23.06
C ARG A 21 -7.14 -8.36 -23.28
N GLY A 22 -5.83 -8.50 -23.04
CA GLY A 22 -4.81 -7.52 -23.41
C GLY A 22 -4.59 -7.47 -24.93
N PRO A 23 -3.73 -6.52 -25.39
CA PRO A 23 -3.51 -6.27 -26.81
C PRO A 23 -2.89 -7.46 -27.57
N ASN A 24 -2.21 -8.38 -26.89
CA ASN A 24 -1.62 -9.59 -27.48
C ASN A 24 -2.49 -10.84 -27.30
N GLY A 25 -3.74 -10.67 -26.84
CA GLY A 25 -4.67 -11.77 -26.63
C GLY A 25 -4.52 -12.51 -25.30
N GLU A 26 -3.62 -12.09 -24.41
CA GLU A 26 -3.48 -12.62 -23.07
C GLU A 26 -4.66 -12.23 -22.17
N PRO A 27 -5.07 -13.07 -21.19
CA PRO A 27 -6.08 -12.69 -20.21
C PRO A 27 -5.70 -11.42 -19.45
N LEU A 28 -6.64 -10.48 -19.28
CA LEU A 28 -6.41 -9.24 -18.54
C LEU A 28 -6.13 -9.56 -17.07
N GLN A 29 -5.03 -9.02 -16.54
CA GLN A 29 -4.60 -9.25 -15.16
C GLN A 29 -4.85 -8.02 -14.30
N ILE A 30 -5.15 -8.26 -13.02
CA ILE A 30 -5.28 -7.18 -12.02
C ILE A 30 -3.95 -7.01 -11.29
N GLU A 31 -3.39 -5.79 -11.36
CA GLU A 31 -2.31 -5.35 -10.50
C GLU A 31 -2.88 -4.71 -9.22
N LEU A 32 -2.39 -5.14 -8.06
CA LEU A 32 -2.74 -4.56 -6.76
C LEU A 32 -1.51 -3.99 -6.06
N PHE A 33 -1.65 -2.82 -5.45
CA PHE A 33 -0.63 -2.24 -4.58
C PHE A 33 -0.56 -3.05 -3.28
N ALA A 34 0.55 -3.72 -3.02
CA ALA A 34 0.67 -4.73 -1.96
C ALA A 34 1.55 -4.31 -0.78
N HIS A 35 2.59 -3.51 -1.01
CA HIS A 35 3.49 -3.07 0.06
C HIS A 35 4.09 -1.70 -0.20
N GLY A 36 4.23 -0.91 0.87
CA GLY A 36 4.98 0.34 0.89
C GLY A 36 4.16 1.57 1.24
N ALA A 37 4.73 2.72 0.97
CA ALA A 37 4.21 4.01 1.41
C ALA A 37 2.83 4.35 0.83
N LEU A 38 1.83 4.49 1.70
CA LEU A 38 0.50 4.97 1.32
C LEU A 38 0.47 6.50 1.18
N CYS A 39 -0.43 6.97 0.31
CA CYS A 39 -0.78 8.38 0.21
C CYS A 39 -1.97 8.70 1.11
N VAL A 40 -1.92 9.83 1.83
CA VAL A 40 -3.07 10.32 2.61
C VAL A 40 -4.23 10.76 1.71
N ALA A 41 -3.93 11.18 0.49
CA ALA A 41 -4.93 11.63 -0.47
C ALA A 41 -5.41 10.51 -1.39
N VAL A 42 -6.72 10.45 -1.63
CA VAL A 42 -7.33 9.50 -2.57
C VAL A 42 -6.77 9.73 -3.98
N SER A 43 -6.28 8.67 -4.60
CA SER A 43 -5.72 8.67 -5.98
C SER A 43 -4.69 9.78 -6.24
N GLY A 44 -3.97 10.22 -5.20
CA GLY A 44 -2.96 11.28 -5.31
C GLY A 44 -3.52 12.69 -5.54
N LYS A 45 -4.83 12.90 -5.38
CA LYS A 45 -5.48 14.24 -5.42
C LYS A 45 -5.16 15.03 -4.15
N CYS A 46 -3.93 15.48 -4.04
CA CYS A 46 -3.40 16.15 -2.84
C CYS A 46 -3.60 17.66 -2.91
N TYR A 47 -4.65 18.17 -2.26
CA TYR A 47 -4.88 19.63 -2.15
C TYR A 47 -3.80 20.34 -1.34
N MET A 48 -3.10 19.67 -0.42
CA MET A 48 -1.99 20.27 0.31
C MET A 48 -0.81 20.60 -0.63
N SER A 49 -0.44 19.66 -1.52
CA SER A 49 0.62 19.92 -2.50
C SER A 49 0.20 21.02 -3.49
N LEU A 50 -1.08 21.05 -3.87
CA LEU A 50 -1.62 22.09 -4.74
C LEU A 50 -1.58 23.47 -4.05
N ALA A 51 -2.12 23.57 -2.84
CA ALA A 51 -2.24 24.84 -2.12
C ALA A 51 -0.88 25.44 -1.72
N THR A 52 0.08 24.61 -1.31
CA THR A 52 1.39 25.10 -0.83
C THR A 52 2.41 25.35 -1.94
N ASN A 53 2.36 24.59 -3.03
CA ASN A 53 3.39 24.59 -4.06
C ASN A 53 2.85 24.63 -5.50
N ASN A 54 1.55 24.78 -5.68
CA ASN A 54 0.88 24.64 -6.99
C ASN A 54 1.29 23.35 -7.72
N ALA A 55 1.49 22.26 -6.96
CA ALA A 55 2.05 21.01 -7.42
C ALA A 55 1.00 19.90 -7.46
N SER A 56 0.94 19.16 -8.57
CA SER A 56 0.02 18.04 -8.75
C SER A 56 0.68 16.71 -8.38
N ALA A 57 0.29 16.16 -7.22
CA ALA A 57 0.88 14.92 -6.70
C ALA A 57 0.61 13.70 -7.60
N ASN A 58 -0.56 13.61 -8.23
CA ASN A 58 -0.90 12.52 -9.16
C ASN A 58 -0.18 12.64 -10.53
N ARG A 59 0.45 13.78 -10.81
CA ARG A 59 1.33 14.00 -11.96
C ARG A 59 2.81 13.85 -11.61
N GLY A 60 3.13 13.27 -10.46
CA GLY A 60 4.51 13.03 -10.01
C GLY A 60 5.13 14.15 -9.18
N ALA A 61 4.47 15.30 -9.01
CA ALA A 61 4.99 16.46 -8.27
C ALA A 61 4.53 16.49 -6.80
N CYS A 62 4.62 15.35 -6.10
CA CYS A 62 4.28 15.25 -4.68
C CYS A 62 5.37 15.90 -3.83
N VAL A 63 5.03 16.93 -3.04
CA VAL A 63 5.96 17.62 -2.12
C VAL A 63 5.96 17.03 -0.71
N GLN A 64 5.26 15.92 -0.49
CA GLN A 64 5.21 15.15 0.75
C GLN A 64 4.80 15.96 2.00
N ASN A 65 3.88 16.90 1.87
CA ASN A 65 3.40 17.71 2.99
C ASN A 65 2.90 16.84 4.16
N CYS A 66 2.21 15.72 3.88
CA CYS A 66 1.76 14.78 4.92
C CYS A 66 2.90 14.13 5.73
N ARG A 67 4.16 14.30 5.33
CA ARG A 67 5.36 13.77 5.99
C ARG A 67 6.10 14.82 6.80
N ARG A 68 5.62 16.06 6.83
CA ARG A 68 6.19 17.15 7.62
C ARG A 68 5.65 17.13 9.05
N LYS A 69 6.40 17.77 9.95
CA LYS A 69 5.94 18.08 11.30
C LYS A 69 5.01 19.28 11.26
N TYR A 70 3.94 19.23 12.03
CA TYR A 70 2.98 20.32 12.15
C TYR A 70 2.75 20.64 13.62
N LYS A 71 2.52 21.93 13.90
CA LYS A 71 1.97 22.42 15.14
C LYS A 71 0.49 22.70 14.89
N VAL A 72 -0.37 22.16 15.72
CA VAL A 72 -1.81 22.41 15.64
C VAL A 72 -2.20 23.25 16.84
N THR A 73 -2.76 24.42 16.61
CA THR A 73 -3.23 25.34 17.65
C THR A 73 -4.72 25.54 17.44
N ASP A 74 -5.50 25.38 18.52
CA ASP A 74 -6.90 25.78 18.52
C ASP A 74 -6.99 27.31 18.41
N VAL A 75 -7.70 27.81 17.41
CA VAL A 75 -7.73 29.25 17.12
C VAL A 75 -8.60 30.01 18.14
N GLU A 76 -9.59 29.35 18.76
CA GLU A 76 -10.52 29.96 19.71
C GLU A 76 -9.93 29.98 21.10
N THR A 77 -9.31 28.89 21.53
CA THR A 77 -8.75 28.76 22.90
C THR A 77 -7.27 29.08 22.99
N GLY A 78 -6.54 28.99 21.89
CA GLY A 78 -5.09 29.12 21.84
C GLY A 78 -4.36 27.86 22.32
N ASP A 79 -5.08 26.79 22.65
CA ASP A 79 -4.49 25.53 23.12
C ASP A 79 -3.69 24.88 22.01
N GLU A 80 -2.51 24.37 22.36
CA GLU A 80 -1.66 23.62 21.46
C GLU A 80 -1.83 22.13 21.72
N LEU A 81 -2.11 21.37 20.65
CA LEU A 81 -2.06 19.93 20.70
C LEU A 81 -0.60 19.48 20.70
N GLU A 82 -0.11 18.99 21.82
CA GLU A 82 1.12 18.21 21.87
C GLU A 82 0.86 16.89 21.18
N ILE A 83 1.44 16.74 20.00
CA ILE A 83 1.31 15.51 19.21
C ILE A 83 2.62 14.78 19.32
N ASP A 84 2.65 13.70 20.08
CA ASP A 84 3.80 12.79 20.21
C ASP A 84 4.19 12.17 18.85
N ASN A 85 3.24 12.06 17.93
CA ASN A 85 3.48 11.58 16.59
C ASN A 85 3.99 12.71 15.69
N GLN A 86 5.26 12.62 15.28
CA GLN A 86 5.91 13.61 14.41
C GLN A 86 5.23 13.79 13.05
N TYR A 87 4.38 12.85 12.63
CA TYR A 87 3.76 12.80 11.31
C TYR A 87 2.25 12.62 11.42
N ILE A 88 1.58 13.60 11.99
CA ILE A 88 0.12 13.57 12.26
C ILE A 88 -0.74 13.14 11.07
N MET A 89 -0.34 13.46 9.84
CA MET A 89 -1.07 13.11 8.63
C MET A 89 -0.40 11.98 7.84
N SER A 90 0.70 11.40 8.34
CA SER A 90 1.42 10.34 7.63
C SER A 90 0.73 9.01 7.86
N PRO A 91 0.14 8.39 6.83
CA PRO A 91 -0.40 7.04 7.00
C PRO A 91 0.72 6.04 7.26
N LYS A 92 0.37 4.95 7.94
CA LYS A 92 1.23 3.76 8.04
C LYS A 92 1.49 3.19 6.65
N ASP A 93 2.60 2.46 6.52
CA ASP A 93 2.92 1.79 5.26
C ASP A 93 2.01 0.56 5.07
N LEU A 94 1.55 0.35 3.85
CA LEU A 94 0.75 -0.83 3.49
C LEU A 94 1.60 -2.09 3.62
N CYS A 95 1.03 -3.14 4.18
CA CYS A 95 1.59 -4.48 4.21
C CYS A 95 0.48 -5.52 4.10
N THR A 96 0.42 -6.23 2.99
CA THR A 96 -0.60 -7.26 2.75
C THR A 96 -0.10 -8.67 3.02
N ILE A 97 1.07 -8.82 3.67
CA ILE A 97 1.70 -10.12 3.91
C ILE A 97 0.80 -11.09 4.69
N GLY A 98 -0.06 -10.57 5.56
CA GLY A 98 -1.01 -11.35 6.35
C GLY A 98 -2.30 -11.74 5.63
N ILE A 99 -2.48 -11.29 4.38
CA ILE A 99 -3.72 -11.51 3.60
C ILE A 99 -3.43 -11.91 2.15
N ILE A 100 -2.27 -12.51 1.88
CA ILE A 100 -1.87 -12.94 0.52
C ILE A 100 -2.88 -13.91 -0.07
N ASP A 101 -3.39 -14.86 0.72
CA ASP A 101 -4.45 -15.79 0.35
C ASP A 101 -5.68 -15.05 -0.19
N GLN A 102 -6.19 -14.08 0.55
CA GLN A 102 -7.37 -13.29 0.16
C GLN A 102 -7.11 -12.45 -1.09
N VAL A 103 -5.90 -11.89 -1.21
CA VAL A 103 -5.50 -11.09 -2.38
C VAL A 103 -5.46 -11.95 -3.64
N VAL A 104 -4.85 -13.14 -3.58
CA VAL A 104 -4.80 -14.08 -4.71
C VAL A 104 -6.20 -14.61 -5.05
N ASP A 105 -7.01 -14.93 -4.05
CA ASP A 105 -8.39 -15.42 -4.21
C ASP A 105 -9.33 -14.34 -4.78
N ALA A 106 -9.00 -13.06 -4.58
CA ALA A 106 -9.70 -11.96 -5.23
C ALA A 106 -9.37 -11.80 -6.73
N GLY A 107 -8.45 -12.62 -7.27
CA GLY A 107 -8.09 -12.63 -8.69
C GLY A 107 -6.89 -11.76 -9.03
N VAL A 108 -6.17 -11.24 -8.04
CA VAL A 108 -4.93 -10.48 -8.26
C VAL A 108 -3.83 -11.41 -8.76
N ARG A 109 -3.09 -10.97 -9.78
CA ARG A 109 -1.97 -11.72 -10.37
C ARG A 109 -0.67 -10.94 -10.39
N VAL A 110 -0.72 -9.63 -10.22
CA VAL A 110 0.47 -8.76 -10.19
C VAL A 110 0.48 -7.97 -8.87
N PHE A 111 1.54 -8.15 -8.09
CA PHE A 111 1.74 -7.49 -6.80
C PHE A 111 2.70 -6.31 -6.99
N LYS A 112 2.20 -5.09 -6.78
CA LYS A 112 3.03 -3.90 -6.85
C LYS A 112 3.64 -3.60 -5.48
N LEU A 113 4.97 -3.61 -5.41
CA LEU A 113 5.76 -3.25 -4.24
C LEU A 113 6.38 -1.86 -4.47
N GLU A 114 6.14 -0.91 -3.57
CA GLU A 114 6.66 0.46 -3.70
C GLU A 114 8.01 0.58 -2.98
N GLY A 115 9.06 0.79 -3.76
CA GLY A 115 10.42 0.91 -3.25
C GLY A 115 11.16 2.16 -3.74
N ARG A 116 10.49 3.10 -4.42
CA ARG A 116 11.14 4.32 -4.93
C ARG A 116 11.70 5.16 -3.79
N GLY A 117 12.99 5.49 -3.89
CA GLY A 117 13.70 6.22 -2.85
C GLY A 117 14.01 5.40 -1.59
N ARG A 118 13.91 4.06 -1.68
CA ARG A 118 14.31 3.13 -0.63
C ARG A 118 15.68 2.54 -0.90
N SER A 119 16.31 1.97 0.15
CA SER A 119 17.59 1.27 0.01
C SER A 119 17.44 -0.02 -0.79
N ALA A 120 18.53 -0.51 -1.35
CA ALA A 120 18.57 -1.81 -2.03
C ALA A 120 18.18 -2.96 -1.07
N ASP A 121 18.59 -2.86 0.19
CA ASP A 121 18.24 -3.81 1.24
C ASP A 121 16.72 -3.89 1.46
N TYR A 122 16.04 -2.74 1.56
CA TYR A 122 14.58 -2.70 1.63
C TYR A 122 13.93 -3.41 0.44
N VAL A 123 14.33 -3.06 -0.78
CA VAL A 123 13.74 -3.63 -2.00
C VAL A 123 13.97 -5.14 -2.06
N SER A 124 15.19 -5.59 -1.75
CA SER A 124 15.56 -7.00 -1.74
C SER A 124 14.74 -7.78 -0.70
N THR A 125 14.68 -7.31 0.53
CA THR A 125 13.96 -7.96 1.64
C THR A 125 12.46 -8.06 1.35
N VAL A 126 11.83 -6.95 0.98
CA VAL A 126 10.38 -6.92 0.67
C VAL A 126 10.07 -7.85 -0.50
N THR A 127 10.83 -7.78 -1.59
CA THR A 127 10.56 -8.60 -2.78
C THR A 127 10.72 -10.09 -2.48
N ARG A 128 11.77 -10.48 -1.75
CA ARG A 128 12.01 -11.86 -1.35
C ARG A 128 10.86 -12.39 -0.49
N ILE A 129 10.46 -11.66 0.53
CA ILE A 129 9.38 -12.08 1.46
C ILE A 129 8.06 -12.25 0.72
N TYR A 130 7.68 -11.30 -0.14
CA TYR A 130 6.45 -11.45 -0.91
C TYR A 130 6.49 -12.62 -1.88
N LYS A 131 7.65 -12.88 -2.51
CA LYS A 131 7.83 -14.07 -3.35
C LYS A 131 7.68 -15.37 -2.55
N GLU A 132 8.32 -15.46 -1.39
CA GLU A 132 8.22 -16.62 -0.49
C GLU A 132 6.77 -16.84 -0.03
N ALA A 133 6.06 -15.78 0.34
CA ALA A 133 4.67 -15.88 0.79
C ALA A 133 3.72 -16.34 -0.31
N ILE A 134 3.90 -15.84 -1.54
CA ILE A 134 3.10 -16.28 -2.70
C ILE A 134 3.39 -17.75 -3.01
N VAL A 135 4.66 -18.17 -3.01
CA VAL A 135 5.04 -19.58 -3.22
C VAL A 135 4.44 -20.44 -2.12
N ALA A 136 4.57 -20.05 -0.86
CA ALA A 136 3.99 -20.78 0.27
C ALA A 136 2.46 -20.95 0.16
N TYR A 137 1.76 -19.91 -0.32
CA TYR A 137 0.34 -20.00 -0.60
C TYR A 137 0.04 -21.02 -1.70
N MET A 138 0.77 -20.97 -2.81
CA MET A 138 0.60 -21.93 -3.92
C MET A 138 0.88 -23.38 -3.52
N GLU A 139 1.80 -23.60 -2.58
CA GLU A 139 2.18 -24.91 -2.06
C GLU A 139 1.30 -25.36 -0.86
N GLY A 140 0.35 -24.55 -0.42
CA GLY A 140 -0.48 -24.84 0.76
C GLY A 140 0.27 -24.78 2.10
N THR A 141 1.41 -24.11 2.14
CA THR A 141 2.27 -23.95 3.33
C THR A 141 2.27 -22.55 3.92
N TYR A 142 1.32 -21.70 3.53
CA TYR A 142 1.12 -20.35 4.04
C TYR A 142 0.46 -20.40 5.42
N THR A 143 1.26 -20.42 6.48
CA THR A 143 0.82 -20.57 7.87
C THR A 143 0.96 -19.29 8.67
N LYS A 144 0.28 -19.23 9.82
CA LYS A 144 0.34 -18.09 10.73
C LYS A 144 1.76 -17.85 11.24
N GLU A 145 2.51 -18.91 11.55
CA GLU A 145 3.89 -18.83 12.03
C GLU A 145 4.82 -18.21 10.98
N LYS A 146 4.65 -18.56 9.70
CA LYS A 146 5.39 -17.95 8.60
C LYS A 146 5.03 -16.47 8.43
N ILE A 147 3.74 -16.13 8.50
CA ILE A 147 3.27 -14.73 8.42
C ILE A 147 3.91 -13.90 9.53
N GLU A 148 3.92 -14.40 10.77
CA GLU A 148 4.54 -13.72 11.91
C GLU A 148 6.06 -13.53 11.71
N ALA A 149 6.76 -14.55 11.19
CA ALA A 149 8.19 -14.46 10.89
C ALA A 149 8.48 -13.42 9.81
N TRP A 150 7.75 -13.44 8.70
CA TRP A 150 7.88 -12.45 7.62
C TRP A 150 7.54 -11.03 8.09
N THR A 151 6.51 -10.89 8.92
CA THR A 151 6.14 -9.57 9.47
C THR A 151 7.26 -8.99 10.32
N LYS A 152 7.85 -9.80 11.21
CA LYS A 152 9.01 -9.39 12.02
C LYS A 152 10.20 -8.98 11.17
N GLU A 153 10.45 -9.71 10.09
CA GLU A 153 11.55 -9.36 9.18
C GLU A 153 11.25 -8.07 8.39
N LEU A 154 10.01 -7.87 7.93
CA LEU A 154 9.58 -6.61 7.29
C LEU A 154 9.68 -5.40 8.23
N GLU A 155 9.55 -5.60 9.53
CA GLU A 155 9.73 -4.54 10.53
C GLU A 155 11.19 -4.11 10.70
N THR A 156 12.17 -4.96 10.30
CA THR A 156 13.61 -4.63 10.38
C THR A 156 14.07 -3.65 9.31
N VAL A 157 13.35 -3.55 8.20
CA VAL A 157 13.60 -2.57 7.15
C VAL A 157 12.75 -1.32 7.38
N TYR A 158 13.09 -0.22 6.70
CA TYR A 158 12.39 1.05 6.90
C TYR A 158 10.88 0.93 6.72
N ASN A 159 10.11 1.33 7.74
CA ASN A 159 8.66 1.46 7.69
C ASN A 159 8.15 2.56 8.65
N ARG A 160 6.87 2.90 8.57
CA ARG A 160 6.15 3.87 9.42
C ARG A 160 5.07 3.19 10.27
N GLY A 161 5.32 1.95 10.66
CA GLY A 161 4.31 1.02 11.13
C GLY A 161 3.58 0.39 9.94
N LEU A 162 3.22 -0.89 10.08
CA LEU A 162 2.61 -1.69 9.02
C LEU A 162 1.11 -1.88 9.29
N TRP A 163 0.31 -1.92 8.23
CA TRP A 163 -1.11 -2.29 8.29
C TRP A 163 -1.61 -2.77 6.93
N HIS A 164 -2.75 -3.46 6.89
CA HIS A 164 -3.28 -4.05 5.66
C HIS A 164 -4.09 -3.06 4.78
N GLY A 165 -4.12 -1.79 5.14
CA GLY A 165 -4.87 -0.79 4.38
C GLY A 165 -6.38 -0.92 4.56
N GLY A 166 -7.13 -0.47 3.54
CA GLY A 166 -8.60 -0.53 3.48
C GLY A 166 -9.11 -1.71 2.65
N TYR A 167 -8.38 -2.81 2.56
CA TYR A 167 -8.76 -3.96 1.71
C TYR A 167 -9.88 -4.84 2.29
N TYR A 168 -10.20 -4.70 3.56
CA TYR A 168 -11.36 -5.36 4.19
C TYR A 168 -12.67 -4.65 3.93
#